data_8f2e4c1376caa6d27e8bce32765ab933
#
_entry.id   8f2e4c1376caa6d27e8bce32765ab933
#
_cell.length_a   1.000
_cell.length_b   1.000
_cell.length_c   1.000
_cell.angle_alpha   90.00
_cell.angle_beta   90.00
_cell.angle_gamma   90.00
#
_symmetry.space_group_name_H-M   'P 1'
#
loop_
_entity.id
_entity.type
_entity.pdbx_description
1 polymer ?
#
loop_
_entity_poly.entity_id
_entity_poly.type
_entity_poly.pdbx_seq_one_letter_code
_entity_poly.pdbx_strand_id
1 'polypeptide(L)'
;KAYCYDVRREPRGQQIFLSRAHPKFMEKLFVQEVPEIYDGLIEIKSSSRDPGSRAKICVKAVDTSLDPVGACVGMRGSRVQAVVNELQGEKIDIVNWSEDPAILVSNALSPAEVQRVNVDSERKKLDVILTEENLSKAIGRRGQNVRLATKLLNYEINIMTDAEDSERRQSEFKEKTENFVKNLELDETLGQLLVAEGFSSIDDIKDTTTESLMKIEGIEEDTAKALIERAKEFHQKDQEDISERIKELGLKEALINLKGLTPGMLMTLGEQKIQTLEDFADLASDELTGGYDIIKGERVKIQGYLEDFALSKEEADELIMSARNIVYKD
;
A
#
# COMPACT_ATOMS: atom_id res chain seq x y z
N LYS A 1 7.58 33.86 -9.28
CA LYS A 1 8.46 32.70 -9.52
C LYS A 1 7.62 31.50 -10.03
N ALA A 2 8.23 30.59 -10.79
CA ALA A 2 7.64 29.35 -11.25
C ALA A 2 8.73 28.28 -11.40
N TYR A 3 8.33 27.00 -11.31
CA TYR A 3 9.23 25.87 -11.52
C TYR A 3 9.15 25.43 -12.98
N CYS A 4 10.29 25.35 -13.65
CA CYS A 4 10.40 24.76 -14.97
C CYS A 4 10.54 23.26 -14.80
N TYR A 5 9.50 22.51 -15.20
CA TYR A 5 9.49 21.05 -15.03
C TYR A 5 9.83 20.29 -16.30
N ASP A 6 9.73 20.94 -17.48
CA ASP A 6 10.07 20.32 -18.75
C ASP A 6 10.50 21.37 -19.79
N VAL A 7 11.40 20.98 -20.68
CA VAL A 7 11.85 21.79 -21.83
C VAL A 7 11.92 20.88 -23.04
N ARG A 8 11.03 21.09 -24.01
CA ARG A 8 10.98 20.29 -25.25
C ARG A 8 11.49 21.06 -26.43
N ARG A 9 12.21 20.35 -27.31
CA ARG A 9 12.55 20.87 -28.64
C ARG A 9 11.47 20.46 -29.62
N GLU A 10 10.83 21.47 -30.23
CA GLU A 10 9.85 21.26 -31.27
C GLU A 10 10.24 21.95 -32.57
N PRO A 11 9.63 21.60 -33.74
CA PRO A 11 9.98 22.20 -35.03
C PRO A 11 9.86 23.74 -35.06
N ARG A 12 9.04 24.33 -34.17
CA ARG A 12 8.81 25.77 -34.03
C ARG A 12 9.66 26.46 -32.95
N GLY A 13 10.62 25.74 -32.36
CA GLY A 13 11.53 26.25 -31.33
C GLY A 13 11.40 25.50 -30.00
N GLN A 14 12.03 26.02 -28.94
CA GLN A 14 11.98 25.42 -27.60
C GLN A 14 10.68 25.80 -26.89
N GLN A 15 10.00 24.81 -26.34
CA GLN A 15 8.84 25.00 -25.44
C GLN A 15 9.26 24.79 -24.00
N ILE A 16 8.99 25.76 -23.14
CA ILE A 16 9.31 25.74 -21.70
C ILE A 16 8.01 25.58 -20.95
N PHE A 17 7.92 24.49 -20.16
CA PHE A 17 6.76 24.18 -19.33
C PHE A 17 7.00 24.62 -17.90
N LEU A 18 6.14 25.51 -17.40
CA LEU A 18 6.23 26.10 -16.09
C LEU A 18 5.05 25.68 -15.21
N SER A 19 5.32 25.43 -13.92
CA SER A 19 4.27 25.10 -12.94
C SER A 19 4.52 25.82 -11.63
N ARG A 20 3.43 26.27 -10.99
CA ARG A 20 3.41 26.72 -9.61
C ARG A 20 2.72 25.69 -8.66
N ALA A 21 2.06 24.69 -9.25
CA ALA A 21 1.40 23.61 -8.52
C ALA A 21 2.31 22.41 -8.20
N HIS A 22 3.42 22.26 -8.94
CA HIS A 22 4.33 21.12 -8.78
C HIS A 22 5.01 21.13 -7.39
N PRO A 23 5.12 19.98 -6.68
CA PRO A 23 5.76 19.91 -5.36
C PRO A 23 7.19 20.47 -5.33
N LYS A 24 7.99 20.20 -6.35
CA LYS A 24 9.36 20.74 -6.49
C LYS A 24 9.44 22.26 -6.52
N PHE A 25 8.35 22.97 -6.82
CA PHE A 25 8.33 24.42 -6.72
C PHE A 25 8.52 24.87 -5.27
N MET A 26 7.81 24.26 -4.33
CA MET A 26 7.96 24.52 -2.90
C MET A 26 9.36 24.13 -2.39
N GLU A 27 9.87 22.97 -2.79
CA GLU A 27 11.23 22.53 -2.43
C GLU A 27 12.29 23.57 -2.86
N LYS A 28 12.21 24.08 -4.09
CA LYS A 28 13.13 25.11 -4.60
C LYS A 28 12.99 26.45 -3.87
N LEU A 29 11.81 26.78 -3.35
CA LEU A 29 11.64 27.97 -2.50
C LEU A 29 12.34 27.76 -1.14
N PHE A 30 12.22 26.57 -0.53
CA PHE A 30 12.95 26.25 0.69
C PHE A 30 14.47 26.32 0.50
N VAL A 31 15.00 25.84 -0.62
CA VAL A 31 16.44 25.97 -0.95
C VAL A 31 16.87 27.43 -1.01
N GLN A 32 16.00 28.35 -1.44
CA GLN A 32 16.33 29.79 -1.51
C GLN A 32 16.24 30.49 -0.15
N GLU A 33 15.30 30.08 0.71
CA GLU A 33 15.03 30.75 1.99
C GLU A 33 15.80 30.14 3.17
N VAL A 34 16.31 28.90 3.04
CA VAL A 34 16.99 28.13 4.09
C VAL A 34 18.42 27.83 3.67
N PRO A 35 19.42 28.59 4.15
CA PRO A 35 20.83 28.39 3.78
C PRO A 35 21.32 26.97 4.08
N GLU A 36 20.88 26.36 5.17
CA GLU A 36 21.27 25.00 5.60
C GLU A 36 20.83 23.93 4.57
N ILE A 37 19.74 24.17 3.85
CA ILE A 37 19.34 23.28 2.72
C ILE A 37 20.21 23.56 1.51
N TYR A 38 20.51 24.83 1.21
CA TYR A 38 21.37 25.19 0.08
C TYR A 38 22.78 24.63 0.25
N ASP A 39 23.33 24.68 1.48
CA ASP A 39 24.67 24.18 1.83
C ASP A 39 24.71 22.64 1.99
N GLY A 40 23.56 21.94 1.86
CA GLY A 40 23.47 20.49 1.96
C GLY A 40 23.57 19.94 3.39
N LEU A 41 23.41 20.78 4.40
CA LEU A 41 23.35 20.35 5.81
C LEU A 41 21.99 19.76 6.19
N ILE A 42 20.95 20.14 5.47
CA ILE A 42 19.60 19.62 5.57
C ILE A 42 19.15 19.12 4.20
N GLU A 43 18.64 17.90 4.16
CA GLU A 43 18.10 17.29 2.95
C GLU A 43 16.56 17.32 2.97
N ILE A 44 15.95 17.65 1.85
CA ILE A 44 14.52 17.45 1.63
C ILE A 44 14.33 16.02 1.10
N LYS A 45 13.68 15.16 1.90
CA LYS A 45 13.46 13.76 1.53
C LYS A 45 12.24 13.56 0.65
N SER A 46 11.16 14.26 0.96
CA SER A 46 9.90 14.19 0.20
C SER A 46 9.06 15.43 0.40
N SER A 47 8.11 15.65 -0.50
CA SER A 47 7.14 16.73 -0.36
C SER A 47 5.79 16.32 -0.95
N SER A 48 4.71 16.80 -0.35
CA SER A 48 3.35 16.62 -0.84
C SER A 48 2.59 17.93 -0.76
N ARG A 49 1.78 18.25 -1.78
CA ARG A 49 1.06 19.51 -1.88
C ARG A 49 -0.38 19.32 -2.32
N ASP A 50 -1.22 20.15 -1.73
CA ASP A 50 -2.56 20.46 -2.15
C ASP A 50 -2.56 21.96 -2.52
N PRO A 51 -2.22 22.30 -3.79
CA PRO A 51 -1.89 23.67 -4.18
C PRO A 51 -2.96 24.67 -3.78
N GLY A 52 -2.52 25.78 -3.18
CA GLY A 52 -3.39 26.84 -2.68
C GLY A 52 -4.09 26.54 -1.33
N SER A 53 -3.83 25.38 -0.72
CA SER A 53 -4.44 24.99 0.55
C SER A 53 -3.41 24.61 1.60
N ARG A 54 -2.77 23.45 1.45
CA ARG A 54 -1.80 22.94 2.42
C ARG A 54 -0.73 22.08 1.76
N ALA A 55 0.46 22.07 2.34
CA ALA A 55 1.55 21.23 1.91
C ALA A 55 2.27 20.61 3.12
N LYS A 56 2.98 19.51 2.87
CA LYS A 56 3.91 18.90 3.82
C LYS A 56 5.27 18.76 3.13
N ILE A 57 6.33 19.04 3.88
CA ILE A 57 7.71 18.84 3.46
C ILE A 57 8.45 18.05 4.53
N CYS A 58 9.13 16.99 4.12
CA CYS A 58 9.89 16.13 5.00
C CYS A 58 11.38 16.43 4.88
N VAL A 59 12.02 16.73 6.00
CA VAL A 59 13.41 17.19 6.07
C VAL A 59 14.23 16.33 7.02
N LYS A 60 15.49 16.07 6.66
CA LYS A 60 16.47 15.34 7.48
C LYS A 60 17.74 16.17 7.60
N ALA A 61 18.25 16.34 8.80
CA ALA A 61 19.59 16.88 9.01
C ALA A 61 20.64 15.80 8.72
N VAL A 62 21.75 16.19 8.11
CA VAL A 62 22.91 15.32 7.88
C VAL A 62 23.63 15.08 9.22
N ASP A 63 23.75 16.12 10.02
CA ASP A 63 24.30 16.08 11.36
C ASP A 63 23.16 16.08 12.40
N THR A 64 23.18 15.11 13.31
CA THR A 64 22.18 14.94 14.38
C THR A 64 22.14 16.09 15.39
N SER A 65 23.18 16.93 15.42
CA SER A 65 23.22 18.13 16.28
C SER A 65 22.36 19.29 15.77
N LEU A 66 21.95 19.24 14.49
CA LEU A 66 21.14 20.28 13.87
C LEU A 66 19.64 19.93 13.92
N ASP A 67 18.81 20.86 14.38
CA ASP A 67 17.36 20.74 14.27
C ASP A 67 16.88 21.15 12.87
N PRO A 68 16.49 20.18 12.01
CA PRO A 68 16.11 20.51 10.65
C PRO A 68 14.77 21.26 10.57
N VAL A 69 13.85 20.99 11.50
CA VAL A 69 12.55 21.66 11.54
C VAL A 69 12.72 23.11 11.95
N GLY A 70 13.46 23.36 13.05
CA GLY A 70 13.74 24.70 13.55
C GLY A 70 14.47 25.56 12.51
N ALA A 71 15.44 25.01 11.82
CA ALA A 71 16.16 25.71 10.75
C ALA A 71 15.25 26.13 9.58
N CYS A 72 14.33 25.25 9.16
CA CYS A 72 13.36 25.54 8.10
C CYS A 72 12.29 26.55 8.54
N VAL A 73 11.87 26.51 9.80
CA VAL A 73 10.92 27.49 10.37
C VAL A 73 11.57 28.87 10.43
N GLY A 74 12.82 28.94 10.92
CA GLY A 74 13.56 30.16 11.12
C GLY A 74 13.09 30.98 12.33
N MET A 75 13.80 32.07 12.64
CA MET A 75 13.45 32.91 13.79
C MET A 75 12.02 33.44 13.68
N ARG A 76 11.19 33.10 14.67
CA ARG A 76 9.76 33.48 14.74
C ARG A 76 8.96 33.10 13.48
N GLY A 77 9.39 32.04 12.78
CA GLY A 77 8.72 31.59 11.57
C GLY A 77 9.05 32.38 10.29
N SER A 78 10.07 33.24 10.31
CA SER A 78 10.36 34.15 9.20
C SER A 78 10.63 33.44 7.86
N ARG A 79 11.36 32.32 7.89
CA ARG A 79 11.73 31.58 6.67
C ARG A 79 10.51 30.85 6.07
N VAL A 80 9.81 30.06 6.88
CA VAL A 80 8.59 29.38 6.41
C VAL A 80 7.54 30.39 5.95
N GLN A 81 7.40 31.52 6.62
CA GLN A 81 6.44 32.56 6.24
C GLN A 81 6.80 33.20 4.87
N ALA A 82 8.09 33.35 4.56
CA ALA A 82 8.50 33.82 3.24
C ALA A 82 8.05 32.86 2.11
N VAL A 83 8.20 31.54 2.34
CA VAL A 83 7.70 30.51 1.42
C VAL A 83 6.18 30.51 1.33
N VAL A 84 5.47 30.59 2.47
CA VAL A 84 4.00 30.68 2.52
C VAL A 84 3.49 31.88 1.74
N ASN A 85 4.14 33.05 1.86
CA ASN A 85 3.74 34.26 1.13
C ASN A 85 3.95 34.09 -0.39
N GLU A 86 5.05 33.49 -0.83
CA GLU A 86 5.28 33.21 -2.25
C GLU A 86 4.24 32.19 -2.79
N LEU A 87 3.78 31.25 -1.96
CA LEU A 87 2.74 30.28 -2.28
C LEU A 87 1.31 30.81 -2.07
N GLN A 88 1.15 32.12 -1.86
CA GLN A 88 -0.14 32.81 -1.72
C GLN A 88 -0.99 32.31 -0.51
N GLY A 89 -0.34 32.01 0.60
CA GLY A 89 -1.00 31.63 1.84
C GLY A 89 -1.20 30.13 2.03
N GLU A 90 -0.59 29.29 1.22
CA GLU A 90 -0.59 27.83 1.38
C GLU A 90 0.10 27.46 2.71
N LYS A 91 -0.61 26.75 3.58
CA LYS A 91 -0.07 26.32 4.88
C LYS A 91 0.94 25.20 4.71
N ILE A 92 2.08 25.30 5.39
CA ILE A 92 3.17 24.33 5.24
C ILE A 92 3.43 23.66 6.59
N ASP A 93 3.35 22.33 6.60
CA ASP A 93 3.79 21.49 7.72
C ASP A 93 5.18 20.96 7.42
N ILE A 94 6.14 21.23 8.32
CA ILE A 94 7.51 20.72 8.22
C ILE A 94 7.60 19.48 9.07
N VAL A 95 7.94 18.35 8.47
CA VAL A 95 7.98 17.02 9.07
C VAL A 95 9.44 16.60 9.25
N ASN A 96 9.81 16.18 10.46
CA ASN A 96 11.11 15.59 10.71
C ASN A 96 11.14 14.16 10.16
N TRP A 97 12.12 13.87 9.31
CA TRP A 97 12.28 12.54 8.71
C TRP A 97 12.82 11.53 9.72
N SER A 98 12.36 10.30 9.63
CA SER A 98 12.88 9.16 10.38
C SER A 98 13.01 7.95 9.46
N GLU A 99 13.98 7.07 9.75
CA GLU A 99 14.12 5.77 9.08
C GLU A 99 13.02 4.79 9.51
N ASP A 100 12.51 4.96 10.73
CA ASP A 100 11.39 4.19 11.25
C ASP A 100 10.07 4.76 10.70
N PRO A 101 9.32 3.96 9.90
CA PRO A 101 8.03 4.39 9.35
C PRO A 101 7.00 4.76 10.42
N ALA A 102 7.06 4.12 11.61
CA ALA A 102 6.13 4.40 12.70
C ALA A 102 6.36 5.81 13.28
N ILE A 103 7.61 6.19 13.45
CA ILE A 103 7.97 7.53 13.91
C ILE A 103 7.65 8.56 12.83
N LEU A 104 7.96 8.23 11.57
CA LEU A 104 7.75 9.13 10.45
C LEU A 104 6.26 9.43 10.23
N VAL A 105 5.37 8.43 10.31
CA VAL A 105 3.92 8.65 10.18
C VAL A 105 3.37 9.48 11.35
N SER A 106 3.87 9.24 12.56
CA SER A 106 3.50 10.04 13.74
C SER A 106 3.85 11.52 13.55
N ASN A 107 5.07 11.81 13.07
CA ASN A 107 5.49 13.18 12.74
C ASN A 107 4.64 13.79 11.62
N ALA A 108 4.31 13.02 10.60
CA ALA A 108 3.54 13.48 9.45
C ALA A 108 2.07 13.77 9.75
N LEU A 109 1.48 13.08 10.74
CA LEU A 109 0.08 13.29 11.17
C LEU A 109 -0.09 14.39 12.23
N SER A 110 1.02 14.99 12.68
CA SER A 110 0.94 16.14 13.61
C SER A 110 -0.12 17.16 13.15
N PRO A 111 -0.93 17.75 14.10
CA PRO A 111 -0.81 17.72 15.57
C PRO A 111 -1.58 16.56 16.25
N ALA A 112 -1.96 15.51 15.54
CA ALA A 112 -2.58 14.34 16.15
C ALA A 112 -1.54 13.52 16.93
N GLU A 113 -1.94 13.06 18.12
CA GLU A 113 -1.11 12.17 18.93
C GLU A 113 -1.42 10.71 18.58
N VAL A 114 -0.41 10.01 18.09
CA VAL A 114 -0.50 8.60 17.72
C VAL A 114 -0.13 7.75 18.93
N GLN A 115 -0.98 6.75 19.24
CA GLN A 115 -0.74 5.82 20.34
C GLN A 115 0.12 4.64 19.88
N ARG A 116 -0.23 4.05 18.74
CA ARG A 116 0.44 2.87 18.20
C ARG A 116 0.38 2.87 16.69
N VAL A 117 1.40 2.30 16.05
CA VAL A 117 1.46 2.08 14.61
C VAL A 117 1.83 0.63 14.35
N ASN A 118 1.04 -0.05 13.56
CA ASN A 118 1.40 -1.35 13.01
C ASN A 118 1.93 -1.13 11.58
N VAL A 119 3.13 -1.62 11.32
CA VAL A 119 3.83 -1.41 10.05
C VAL A 119 3.82 -2.71 9.25
N ASP A 120 3.20 -2.70 8.09
CA ASP A 120 3.32 -3.74 7.07
C ASP A 120 4.22 -3.21 5.94
N SER A 121 5.49 -3.60 5.99
CA SER A 121 6.49 -3.15 5.02
C SER A 121 6.33 -3.81 3.65
N GLU A 122 5.79 -5.03 3.60
CA GLU A 122 5.60 -5.78 2.35
C GLU A 122 4.51 -5.13 1.50
N ARG A 123 3.37 -4.79 2.14
CA ARG A 123 2.25 -4.13 1.49
C ARG A 123 2.33 -2.61 1.48
N LYS A 124 3.39 -2.05 2.08
CA LYS A 124 3.54 -0.59 2.30
C LYS A 124 2.33 0.03 2.97
N LYS A 125 1.85 -0.59 4.04
CA LYS A 125 0.66 -0.20 4.77
C LYS A 125 1.00 0.15 6.22
N LEU A 126 0.36 1.21 6.74
CA LEU A 126 0.52 1.68 8.11
C LEU A 126 -0.87 1.76 8.74
N ASP A 127 -1.12 0.93 9.75
CA ASP A 127 -2.33 1.04 10.57
C ASP A 127 -2.00 1.90 11.80
N VAL A 128 -2.58 3.08 11.85
CA VAL A 128 -2.33 4.09 12.88
C VAL A 128 -3.49 4.12 13.87
N ILE A 129 -3.18 3.78 15.11
CA ILE A 129 -4.14 3.72 16.20
C ILE A 129 -4.03 4.98 17.07
N LEU A 130 -5.17 5.63 17.31
CA LEU A 130 -5.25 6.83 18.12
C LEU A 130 -6.55 6.90 18.92
N THR A 131 -6.61 7.89 19.81
CA THR A 131 -7.84 8.20 20.55
C THR A 131 -8.88 8.86 19.65
N GLU A 132 -10.16 8.72 19.98
CA GLU A 132 -11.26 9.41 19.28
C GLU A 132 -11.03 10.93 19.15
N GLU A 133 -10.47 11.56 20.17
CA GLU A 133 -10.16 13.00 20.16
C GLU A 133 -9.13 13.40 19.10
N ASN A 134 -8.19 12.50 18.80
CA ASN A 134 -7.15 12.72 17.80
C ASN A 134 -7.53 12.28 16.39
N LEU A 135 -8.59 11.46 16.25
CA LEU A 135 -9.07 10.96 14.96
C LEU A 135 -9.35 12.09 13.96
N SER A 136 -10.13 13.08 14.38
CA SER A 136 -10.46 14.24 13.55
C SER A 136 -9.25 15.08 13.15
N LYS A 137 -8.23 15.20 14.05
CA LYS A 137 -6.97 15.92 13.77
C LYS A 137 -6.13 15.15 12.77
N ALA A 138 -6.00 13.81 12.92
CA ALA A 138 -5.23 12.96 12.04
C ALA A 138 -5.81 12.91 10.63
N ILE A 139 -7.10 12.74 10.49
CA ILE A 139 -7.80 12.76 9.19
C ILE A 139 -7.72 14.15 8.57
N GLY A 140 -7.99 15.19 9.37
CA GLY A 140 -8.06 16.56 8.92
C GLY A 140 -9.30 16.88 8.09
N ARG A 141 -9.44 18.14 7.71
CA ARG A 141 -10.61 18.60 6.93
C ARG A 141 -10.68 17.89 5.58
N ARG A 142 -11.76 17.17 5.30
CA ARG A 142 -11.96 16.38 4.07
C ARG A 142 -10.83 15.38 3.80
N GLY A 143 -10.24 14.80 4.83
CA GLY A 143 -9.14 13.84 4.70
C GLY A 143 -7.81 14.47 4.22
N GLN A 144 -7.66 15.80 4.29
CA GLN A 144 -6.48 16.48 3.74
C GLN A 144 -5.20 16.10 4.46
N ASN A 145 -5.22 15.95 5.79
CA ASN A 145 -4.01 15.67 6.54
C ASN A 145 -3.48 14.27 6.25
N VAL A 146 -4.35 13.25 6.32
CA VAL A 146 -3.97 11.86 6.00
C VAL A 146 -3.57 11.71 4.53
N ARG A 147 -4.31 12.32 3.58
CA ARG A 147 -3.99 12.24 2.16
C ARG A 147 -2.62 12.84 1.83
N LEU A 148 -2.25 13.96 2.45
CA LEU A 148 -0.93 14.55 2.29
C LEU A 148 0.17 13.69 2.94
N ALA A 149 -0.10 13.08 4.11
CA ALA A 149 0.81 12.15 4.75
C ALA A 149 1.04 10.88 3.90
N THR A 150 -0.02 10.27 3.38
CA THR A 150 0.06 9.12 2.45
C THR A 150 0.95 9.42 1.24
N LYS A 151 0.77 10.58 0.60
CA LYS A 151 1.61 10.99 -0.53
C LYS A 151 3.04 11.30 -0.13
N LEU A 152 3.25 11.83 1.08
CA LEU A 152 4.58 12.20 1.59
C LEU A 152 5.42 10.94 1.87
N LEU A 153 4.81 9.92 2.47
CA LEU A 153 5.47 8.70 2.91
C LEU A 153 5.51 7.61 1.84
N ASN A 154 4.61 7.69 0.86
CA ASN A 154 4.36 6.62 -0.12
C ASN A 154 3.98 5.28 0.55
N TYR A 155 3.16 5.38 1.60
CA TYR A 155 2.53 4.29 2.32
C TYR A 155 1.03 4.51 2.35
N GLU A 156 0.24 3.45 2.28
CA GLU A 156 -1.18 3.49 2.59
C GLU A 156 -1.35 3.67 4.11
N ILE A 157 -2.07 4.71 4.53
CA ILE A 157 -2.28 5.01 5.94
C ILE A 157 -3.74 4.78 6.29
N ASN A 158 -4.00 3.78 7.13
CA ASN A 158 -5.29 3.55 7.74
C ASN A 158 -5.30 4.14 9.14
N ILE A 159 -6.31 4.91 9.43
CA ILE A 159 -6.48 5.54 10.73
C ILE A 159 -7.68 4.91 11.40
N MET A 160 -7.50 4.45 12.63
CA MET A 160 -8.56 3.80 13.42
C MET A 160 -8.41 4.10 14.91
N THR A 161 -9.50 3.94 15.62
CA THR A 161 -9.50 4.01 17.08
C THR A 161 -9.04 2.70 17.70
N ASP A 162 -8.67 2.73 18.98
CA ASP A 162 -8.31 1.52 19.74
C ASP A 162 -9.48 0.53 19.84
N ALA A 163 -10.71 1.04 19.87
CA ALA A 163 -11.92 0.21 19.86
C ALA A 163 -12.10 -0.51 18.51
N GLU A 164 -11.99 0.23 17.40
CA GLU A 164 -12.08 -0.34 16.04
C GLU A 164 -10.96 -1.36 15.76
N ASP A 165 -9.73 -1.09 16.22
CA ASP A 165 -8.63 -2.05 16.09
C ASP A 165 -8.87 -3.31 16.94
N SER A 166 -9.45 -3.16 18.14
CA SER A 166 -9.82 -4.28 18.99
C SER A 166 -10.93 -5.14 18.37
N GLU A 167 -11.98 -4.50 17.84
CA GLU A 167 -13.06 -5.19 17.11
C GLU A 167 -12.53 -5.91 15.87
N ARG A 168 -11.68 -5.26 15.09
CA ARG A 168 -11.05 -5.87 13.91
C ARG A 168 -10.26 -7.11 14.30
N ARG A 169 -9.40 -7.01 15.33
CA ARG A 169 -8.60 -8.16 15.81
C ARG A 169 -9.48 -9.29 16.34
N GLN A 170 -10.58 -8.96 17.02
CA GLN A 170 -11.53 -9.98 17.46
C GLN A 170 -12.24 -10.67 16.29
N SER A 171 -12.62 -9.89 15.27
CA SER A 171 -13.24 -10.44 14.05
C SER A 171 -12.26 -11.31 13.28
N GLU A 172 -11.03 -10.85 13.07
CA GLU A 172 -9.97 -11.62 12.40
C GLU A 172 -9.65 -12.92 13.16
N PHE A 173 -9.59 -12.85 14.51
CA PHE A 173 -9.37 -14.02 15.36
C PHE A 173 -10.52 -15.03 15.22
N LYS A 174 -11.75 -14.54 15.23
CA LYS A 174 -12.94 -15.39 15.06
C LYS A 174 -12.99 -16.03 13.68
N GLU A 175 -12.76 -15.26 12.62
CA GLU A 175 -12.73 -15.78 11.25
C GLU A 175 -11.66 -16.86 11.05
N LYS A 176 -10.46 -16.63 11.57
CA LYS A 176 -9.36 -17.61 11.51
C LYS A 176 -9.71 -18.87 12.30
N THR A 177 -10.30 -18.71 13.50
CA THR A 177 -10.76 -19.84 14.32
C THR A 177 -11.84 -20.65 13.59
N GLU A 178 -12.87 -19.98 13.05
CA GLU A 178 -13.93 -20.63 12.29
C GLU A 178 -13.38 -21.35 11.05
N ASN A 179 -12.38 -20.78 10.39
CA ASN A 179 -11.72 -21.41 9.25
C ASN A 179 -11.01 -22.71 9.64
N PHE A 180 -10.25 -22.71 10.74
CA PHE A 180 -9.63 -23.93 11.24
C PHE A 180 -10.63 -24.96 11.70
N VAL A 181 -11.65 -24.56 12.48
CA VAL A 181 -12.71 -25.45 12.96
C VAL A 181 -13.44 -26.13 11.81
N LYS A 182 -13.83 -25.36 10.79
CA LYS A 182 -14.59 -25.86 9.64
C LYS A 182 -13.78 -26.76 8.72
N ASN A 183 -12.58 -26.33 8.38
CA ASN A 183 -11.79 -26.96 7.31
C ASN A 183 -10.90 -28.11 7.81
N LEU A 184 -10.51 -28.07 9.09
CA LEU A 184 -9.73 -29.16 9.72
C LEU A 184 -10.56 -30.03 10.65
N GLU A 185 -11.88 -29.79 10.73
CA GLU A 185 -12.81 -30.52 11.61
C GLU A 185 -12.34 -30.55 13.06
N LEU A 186 -11.95 -29.38 13.60
CA LEU A 186 -11.46 -29.22 14.96
C LEU A 186 -12.59 -28.78 15.91
N ASP A 187 -12.34 -28.94 17.21
CA ASP A 187 -13.12 -28.23 18.21
C ASP A 187 -12.71 -26.75 18.28
N GLU A 188 -13.61 -25.92 18.78
CA GLU A 188 -13.41 -24.49 18.88
C GLU A 188 -12.20 -24.11 19.74
N THR A 189 -11.96 -24.87 20.81
CA THR A 189 -10.84 -24.62 21.73
C THR A 189 -9.50 -24.83 21.06
N LEU A 190 -9.35 -25.88 20.28
CA LEU A 190 -8.13 -26.16 19.53
C LEU A 190 -7.91 -25.15 18.41
N GLY A 191 -8.99 -24.76 17.71
CA GLY A 191 -8.93 -23.70 16.70
C GLY A 191 -8.46 -22.35 17.29
N GLN A 192 -9.01 -21.94 18.44
CA GLN A 192 -8.60 -20.74 19.16
C GLN A 192 -7.13 -20.81 19.61
N LEU A 193 -6.68 -21.98 20.09
CA LEU A 193 -5.32 -22.20 20.52
C LEU A 193 -4.33 -22.03 19.37
N LEU A 194 -4.62 -22.61 18.20
CA LEU A 194 -3.78 -22.46 17.02
C LEU A 194 -3.65 -21.00 16.58
N VAL A 195 -4.75 -20.24 16.56
CA VAL A 195 -4.72 -18.82 16.23
C VAL A 195 -3.93 -18.02 17.27
N ALA A 196 -4.06 -18.34 18.56
CA ALA A 196 -3.32 -17.69 19.65
C ALA A 196 -1.81 -17.91 19.55
N GLU A 197 -1.38 -19.08 19.06
CA GLU A 197 0.04 -19.40 18.82
C GLU A 197 0.60 -18.84 17.51
N GLY A 198 -0.22 -18.09 16.75
CA GLY A 198 0.21 -17.32 15.58
C GLY A 198 -0.01 -18.01 14.23
N PHE A 199 -0.68 -19.17 14.20
CA PHE A 199 -1.07 -19.78 12.93
C PHE A 199 -2.17 -18.93 12.28
N SER A 200 -1.94 -18.53 11.04
CA SER A 200 -2.85 -17.62 10.31
C SER A 200 -3.63 -18.34 9.21
N SER A 201 -3.08 -19.43 8.68
CA SER A 201 -3.61 -20.20 7.56
C SER A 201 -3.45 -21.71 7.77
N ILE A 202 -4.20 -22.50 7.00
CA ILE A 202 -4.06 -23.96 6.99
C ILE A 202 -2.71 -24.38 6.41
N ASP A 203 -2.18 -23.57 5.48
CA ASP A 203 -0.85 -23.81 4.90
C ASP A 203 0.26 -23.70 5.95
N ASP A 204 0.15 -22.77 6.91
CA ASP A 204 1.11 -22.65 8.03
C ASP A 204 1.19 -23.96 8.84
N ILE A 205 0.03 -24.64 9.03
CA ILE A 205 -0.04 -25.92 9.74
C ILE A 205 0.56 -27.05 8.89
N LYS A 206 0.25 -27.07 7.59
CA LYS A 206 0.78 -28.07 6.64
C LYS A 206 2.31 -28.05 6.56
N ASP A 207 2.90 -26.85 6.59
CA ASP A 207 4.34 -26.64 6.43
C ASP A 207 5.11 -26.71 7.77
N THR A 208 4.39 -26.80 8.88
CA THR A 208 4.95 -26.90 10.23
C THR A 208 5.36 -28.34 10.57
N THR A 209 6.33 -28.47 11.48
CA THR A 209 6.79 -29.78 11.99
C THR A 209 5.95 -30.23 13.20
N THR A 210 5.82 -31.55 13.39
CA THR A 210 5.18 -32.14 14.56
C THR A 210 5.77 -31.62 15.87
N GLU A 211 7.11 -31.47 15.91
CA GLU A 211 7.82 -30.96 17.09
C GLU A 211 7.44 -29.51 17.45
N SER A 212 7.13 -28.70 16.45
CA SER A 212 6.70 -27.31 16.67
C SER A 212 5.27 -27.23 17.21
N LEU A 213 4.36 -28.07 16.71
CA LEU A 213 3.00 -28.17 17.24
C LEU A 213 2.95 -28.75 18.66
N MET A 214 3.82 -29.69 19.00
CA MET A 214 3.93 -30.25 20.34
C MET A 214 4.45 -29.27 21.40
N LYS A 215 5.01 -28.12 21.01
CA LYS A 215 5.37 -27.04 21.95
C LYS A 215 4.14 -26.31 22.50
N ILE A 216 3.01 -26.46 21.82
CA ILE A 216 1.74 -25.84 22.21
C ILE A 216 1.14 -26.67 23.31
N GLU A 217 0.81 -26.05 24.43
CA GLU A 217 0.23 -26.73 25.59
C GLU A 217 -1.15 -27.32 25.21
N GLY A 218 -1.29 -28.64 25.38
CA GLY A 218 -2.53 -29.36 25.04
C GLY A 218 -2.51 -30.08 23.69
N ILE A 219 -1.43 -30.01 22.91
CA ILE A 219 -1.25 -30.76 21.65
C ILE A 219 -0.29 -31.95 21.88
N GLU A 220 -0.81 -33.16 21.83
CA GLU A 220 -0.03 -34.39 21.88
C GLU A 220 0.48 -34.78 20.49
N GLU A 221 1.46 -35.70 20.44
CA GLU A 221 2.10 -36.11 19.18
C GLU A 221 1.11 -36.66 18.14
N ASP A 222 0.14 -37.44 18.59
CA ASP A 222 -0.90 -38.02 17.72
C ASP A 222 -1.83 -36.96 17.17
N THR A 223 -2.18 -35.95 17.99
CA THR A 223 -2.98 -34.78 17.57
C THR A 223 -2.23 -33.94 16.59
N ALA A 224 -0.93 -33.67 16.81
CA ALA A 224 -0.08 -32.90 15.91
C ALA A 224 0.05 -33.55 14.53
N LYS A 225 0.24 -34.89 14.49
CA LYS A 225 0.28 -35.64 13.23
C LYS A 225 -1.05 -35.59 12.49
N ALA A 226 -2.17 -35.79 13.20
CA ALA A 226 -3.50 -35.73 12.63
C ALA A 226 -3.82 -34.32 12.06
N LEU A 227 -3.38 -33.25 12.73
CA LEU A 227 -3.55 -31.87 12.26
C LEU A 227 -2.80 -31.63 10.94
N ILE A 228 -1.54 -32.04 10.87
CA ILE A 228 -0.73 -31.89 9.65
C ILE A 228 -1.32 -32.72 8.50
N GLU A 229 -1.79 -33.93 8.77
CA GLU A 229 -2.39 -34.79 7.76
C GLU A 229 -3.70 -34.18 7.20
N ARG A 230 -4.59 -33.73 8.09
CA ARG A 230 -5.81 -33.02 7.69
C ARG A 230 -5.53 -31.72 6.91
N ALA A 231 -4.52 -30.96 7.32
CA ALA A 231 -4.13 -29.76 6.60
C ALA A 231 -3.63 -30.08 5.19
N LYS A 232 -2.88 -31.17 5.01
CA LYS A 232 -2.43 -31.65 3.69
C LYS A 232 -3.60 -32.15 2.84
N GLU A 233 -4.52 -32.92 3.40
CA GLU A 233 -5.72 -33.41 2.72
C GLU A 233 -6.60 -32.23 2.27
N PHE A 234 -6.83 -31.26 3.16
CA PHE A 234 -7.57 -30.03 2.82
C PHE A 234 -6.91 -29.28 1.67
N HIS A 235 -5.60 -29.05 1.75
CA HIS A 235 -4.86 -28.34 0.70
C HIS A 235 -4.93 -29.07 -0.65
N GLN A 236 -4.81 -30.40 -0.65
CA GLN A 236 -4.92 -31.20 -1.87
C GLN A 236 -6.34 -31.12 -2.44
N LYS A 237 -7.36 -31.24 -1.62
CA LYS A 237 -8.76 -31.12 -2.04
C LYS A 237 -9.09 -29.73 -2.58
N ASP A 238 -8.62 -28.69 -1.91
CA ASP A 238 -8.80 -27.31 -2.34
C ASP A 238 -8.14 -27.06 -3.71
N GLN A 239 -6.95 -27.61 -3.94
CA GLN A 239 -6.30 -27.57 -5.26
C GLN A 239 -7.06 -28.34 -6.34
N GLU A 240 -7.63 -29.48 -6.01
CA GLU A 240 -8.47 -30.27 -6.92
C GLU A 240 -9.75 -29.49 -7.28
N ASP A 241 -10.44 -28.94 -6.28
CA ASP A 241 -11.66 -28.13 -6.45
C ASP A 241 -11.38 -26.87 -7.31
N ILE A 242 -10.27 -26.18 -7.05
CA ILE A 242 -9.82 -25.05 -7.87
C ILE A 242 -9.52 -25.49 -9.31
N SER A 243 -8.84 -26.61 -9.50
CA SER A 243 -8.51 -27.14 -10.83
C SER A 243 -9.78 -27.55 -11.61
N GLU A 244 -10.76 -28.15 -10.92
CA GLU A 244 -12.06 -28.48 -11.52
C GLU A 244 -12.83 -27.21 -11.88
N ARG A 245 -12.84 -26.22 -11.02
CA ARG A 245 -13.49 -24.93 -11.27
C ARG A 245 -12.89 -24.19 -12.47
N ILE A 246 -11.55 -24.18 -12.60
CA ILE A 246 -10.84 -23.62 -13.74
C ILE A 246 -11.25 -24.32 -15.04
N LYS A 247 -11.41 -25.65 -15.02
CA LYS A 247 -11.89 -26.43 -16.16
C LYS A 247 -13.34 -26.12 -16.52
N GLU A 248 -14.22 -26.02 -15.51
CA GLU A 248 -15.62 -25.65 -15.72
C GLU A 248 -15.78 -24.27 -16.35
N LEU A 249 -14.93 -23.31 -15.96
CA LEU A 249 -14.88 -21.97 -16.54
C LEU A 249 -14.37 -21.95 -17.99
N GLY A 250 -13.87 -23.08 -18.49
CA GLY A 250 -13.47 -23.24 -19.90
C GLY A 250 -12.14 -22.59 -20.27
N LEU A 251 -11.26 -22.34 -19.29
CA LEU A 251 -9.93 -21.77 -19.55
C LEU A 251 -9.08 -22.77 -20.35
N LYS A 252 -8.34 -22.23 -21.33
CA LYS A 252 -7.43 -23.01 -22.17
C LYS A 252 -6.10 -23.25 -21.46
N GLU A 253 -5.50 -24.42 -21.72
CA GLU A 253 -4.21 -24.81 -21.12
C GLU A 253 -3.10 -23.77 -21.31
N ALA A 254 -3.09 -23.09 -22.45
CA ALA A 254 -2.10 -22.05 -22.76
C ALA A 254 -2.18 -20.86 -21.76
N LEU A 255 -3.39 -20.47 -21.33
CA LEU A 255 -3.58 -19.42 -20.34
C LEU A 255 -3.28 -19.92 -18.92
N ILE A 256 -3.69 -21.16 -18.60
CA ILE A 256 -3.43 -21.78 -17.28
C ILE A 256 -1.92 -21.89 -17.02
N ASN A 257 -1.14 -22.20 -18.03
CA ASN A 257 0.32 -22.37 -17.92
C ASN A 257 1.12 -21.06 -18.03
N LEU A 258 0.47 -19.91 -18.14
CA LEU A 258 1.16 -18.62 -18.17
C LEU A 258 1.80 -18.32 -16.80
N LYS A 259 3.12 -18.15 -16.79
CA LYS A 259 3.86 -17.84 -15.55
C LYS A 259 3.42 -16.49 -14.99
N GLY A 260 3.15 -16.48 -13.69
CA GLY A 260 2.76 -15.29 -12.94
C GLY A 260 1.25 -15.17 -12.69
N LEU A 261 0.41 -15.98 -13.34
CA LEU A 261 -1.01 -16.08 -12.98
C LEU A 261 -1.20 -17.06 -11.83
N THR A 262 -1.85 -16.61 -10.78
CA THR A 262 -2.26 -17.47 -9.66
C THR A 262 -3.60 -18.15 -9.96
N PRO A 263 -3.92 -19.28 -9.31
CA PRO A 263 -5.21 -19.94 -9.49
C PRO A 263 -6.42 -19.03 -9.25
N GLY A 264 -6.33 -18.13 -8.25
CA GLY A 264 -7.36 -17.12 -7.99
C GLY A 264 -7.54 -16.14 -9.15
N MET A 265 -6.45 -15.66 -9.74
CA MET A 265 -6.51 -14.80 -10.93
C MET A 265 -7.15 -15.51 -12.11
N LEU A 266 -6.81 -16.80 -12.33
CA LEU A 266 -7.40 -17.61 -13.39
C LEU A 266 -8.91 -17.77 -13.22
N MET A 267 -9.39 -18.01 -12.01
CA MET A 267 -10.82 -18.09 -11.73
C MET A 267 -11.54 -16.78 -12.05
N THR A 268 -11.00 -15.66 -11.59
CA THR A 268 -11.56 -14.32 -11.86
C THR A 268 -11.60 -14.02 -13.37
N LEU A 269 -10.52 -14.32 -14.09
CA LEU A 269 -10.47 -14.17 -15.56
C LEU A 269 -11.52 -15.05 -16.26
N GLY A 270 -11.67 -16.30 -15.81
CA GLY A 270 -12.69 -17.22 -16.34
C GLY A 270 -14.12 -16.72 -16.13
N GLU A 271 -14.42 -16.16 -14.96
CA GLU A 271 -15.72 -15.55 -14.64
C GLU A 271 -16.00 -14.33 -15.53
N GLN A 272 -14.98 -13.59 -15.90
CA GLN A 272 -15.05 -12.45 -16.84
C GLN A 272 -15.01 -12.87 -18.31
N LYS A 273 -15.03 -14.18 -18.59
CA LYS A 273 -15.01 -14.79 -19.94
C LYS A 273 -13.72 -14.57 -20.73
N ILE A 274 -12.62 -14.26 -20.04
CA ILE A 274 -11.27 -14.25 -20.61
C ILE A 274 -10.73 -15.67 -20.47
N GLN A 275 -10.90 -16.47 -21.52
CA GLN A 275 -10.68 -17.93 -21.47
C GLN A 275 -9.47 -18.38 -22.28
N THR A 276 -9.00 -17.57 -23.21
CA THR A 276 -7.87 -17.91 -24.08
C THR A 276 -6.67 -17.01 -23.81
N LEU A 277 -5.48 -17.47 -24.22
CA LEU A 277 -4.26 -16.67 -24.10
C LEU A 277 -4.30 -15.46 -25.04
N GLU A 278 -5.01 -15.57 -26.17
CA GLU A 278 -5.25 -14.50 -27.12
C GLU A 278 -6.11 -13.40 -26.47
N ASP A 279 -7.24 -13.77 -25.85
CA ASP A 279 -8.10 -12.81 -25.14
C ASP A 279 -7.32 -12.03 -24.08
N PHE A 280 -6.44 -12.73 -23.34
CA PHE A 280 -5.61 -12.11 -22.32
C PHE A 280 -4.51 -11.22 -22.91
N ALA A 281 -3.89 -11.61 -24.01
CA ALA A 281 -2.86 -10.84 -24.71
C ALA A 281 -3.40 -9.55 -25.33
N ASP A 282 -4.68 -9.51 -25.67
CA ASP A 282 -5.34 -8.32 -26.23
C ASP A 282 -5.68 -7.25 -25.17
N LEU A 283 -5.66 -7.60 -23.88
CA LEU A 283 -5.94 -6.66 -22.80
C LEU A 283 -4.87 -5.59 -22.67
N ALA A 284 -5.29 -4.44 -22.13
CA ALA A 284 -4.39 -3.39 -21.66
C ALA A 284 -4.15 -3.52 -20.14
N SER A 285 -3.00 -3.03 -19.65
CA SER A 285 -2.65 -3.08 -18.21
C SER A 285 -3.69 -2.38 -17.33
N ASP A 286 -4.26 -1.27 -17.83
CA ASP A 286 -5.31 -0.53 -17.14
C ASP A 286 -6.63 -1.32 -17.05
N GLU A 287 -6.87 -2.28 -17.94
CA GLU A 287 -8.03 -3.19 -17.87
C GLU A 287 -7.83 -4.28 -16.82
N LEU A 288 -6.59 -4.69 -16.55
CA LEU A 288 -6.27 -5.63 -15.47
C LEU A 288 -6.29 -4.97 -14.09
N THR A 289 -5.61 -3.83 -13.94
CA THR A 289 -5.41 -3.18 -12.63
C THR A 289 -6.50 -2.19 -12.27
N GLY A 290 -7.36 -1.83 -13.22
CA GLY A 290 -8.31 -0.74 -13.08
C GLY A 290 -7.64 0.64 -13.17
N GLY A 291 -8.45 1.67 -13.26
CA GLY A 291 -7.94 3.01 -13.42
C GLY A 291 -9.05 4.06 -13.39
N TYR A 292 -8.72 5.24 -13.85
CA TYR A 292 -9.69 6.32 -14.01
C TYR A 292 -9.68 6.76 -15.48
N ASP A 293 -10.85 6.83 -16.09
CA ASP A 293 -11.03 7.39 -17.42
C ASP A 293 -11.93 8.64 -17.38
N ILE A 294 -11.87 9.46 -18.43
CA ILE A 294 -12.69 10.66 -18.56
C ILE A 294 -13.84 10.34 -19.52
N ILE A 295 -14.99 9.96 -18.96
CA ILE A 295 -16.20 9.72 -19.73
C ILE A 295 -17.10 10.95 -19.65
N LYS A 296 -17.39 11.59 -20.79
CA LYS A 296 -18.21 12.82 -20.90
C LYS A 296 -17.75 13.99 -20.03
N GLY A 297 -16.41 14.08 -19.75
CA GLY A 297 -15.84 15.16 -18.95
C GLY A 297 -15.82 14.90 -17.45
N GLU A 298 -16.34 13.78 -16.97
CA GLU A 298 -16.27 13.34 -15.58
C GLU A 298 -15.24 12.21 -15.42
N ARG A 299 -14.49 12.25 -14.32
CA ARG A 299 -13.51 11.22 -13.99
C ARG A 299 -14.25 10.03 -13.37
N VAL A 300 -14.39 8.96 -14.13
CA VAL A 300 -15.05 7.71 -13.71
C VAL A 300 -14.00 6.67 -13.40
N LYS A 301 -14.16 5.96 -12.27
CA LYS A 301 -13.33 4.81 -11.94
C LYS A 301 -13.78 3.62 -12.78
N ILE A 302 -12.84 3.03 -13.53
CA ILE A 302 -13.03 1.75 -14.24
C ILE A 302 -12.42 0.67 -13.37
N GLN A 303 -13.22 -0.34 -13.03
CA GLN A 303 -12.77 -1.49 -12.26
C GLN A 303 -11.94 -2.42 -13.15
N GLY A 304 -10.74 -2.79 -12.69
CA GLY A 304 -9.89 -3.74 -13.38
C GLY A 304 -10.32 -5.19 -13.12
N TYR A 305 -10.06 -6.07 -14.06
CA TYR A 305 -10.38 -7.50 -13.94
C TYR A 305 -9.65 -8.17 -12.78
N LEU A 306 -8.43 -7.74 -12.45
CA LEU A 306 -7.60 -8.27 -11.37
C LEU A 306 -7.28 -7.20 -10.30
N GLU A 307 -8.14 -6.19 -10.14
CA GLU A 307 -7.95 -5.10 -9.17
C GLU A 307 -7.80 -5.64 -7.72
N ASP A 308 -8.54 -6.69 -7.39
CA ASP A 308 -8.54 -7.30 -6.06
C ASP A 308 -7.22 -8.01 -5.70
N PHE A 309 -6.38 -8.30 -6.69
CA PHE A 309 -5.07 -8.91 -6.50
C PHE A 309 -3.94 -7.89 -6.32
N ALA A 310 -4.27 -6.61 -6.27
CA ALA A 310 -3.35 -5.50 -6.03
C ALA A 310 -2.09 -5.51 -6.93
N LEU A 311 -2.22 -5.95 -8.17
CA LEU A 311 -1.13 -5.94 -9.16
C LEU A 311 -0.68 -4.51 -9.42
N SER A 312 0.63 -4.29 -9.43
CA SER A 312 1.20 -3.05 -9.95
C SER A 312 1.03 -2.98 -11.48
N LYS A 313 1.09 -1.78 -12.03
CA LYS A 313 1.00 -1.60 -13.49
C LYS A 313 2.16 -2.30 -14.20
N GLU A 314 3.34 -2.32 -13.61
CA GLU A 314 4.54 -2.97 -14.13
C GLU A 314 4.36 -4.50 -14.18
N GLU A 315 3.83 -5.11 -13.13
CA GLU A 315 3.52 -6.55 -13.10
C GLU A 315 2.42 -6.93 -14.12
N ALA A 316 1.37 -6.10 -14.25
CA ALA A 316 0.34 -6.31 -15.25
C ALA A 316 0.90 -6.21 -16.68
N ASP A 317 1.78 -5.22 -16.94
CA ASP A 317 2.49 -5.09 -18.21
C ASP A 317 3.35 -6.32 -18.52
N GLU A 318 4.09 -6.85 -17.54
CA GLU A 318 4.92 -8.05 -17.70
C GLU A 318 4.08 -9.29 -18.03
N LEU A 319 2.94 -9.47 -17.36
CA LEU A 319 2.01 -10.59 -17.63
C LEU A 319 1.46 -10.53 -19.06
N ILE A 320 0.98 -9.36 -19.48
CA ILE A 320 0.44 -9.16 -20.85
C ILE A 320 1.54 -9.34 -21.90
N MET A 321 2.73 -8.77 -21.67
CA MET A 321 3.86 -8.94 -22.60
C MET A 321 4.33 -10.38 -22.69
N SER A 322 4.28 -11.13 -21.58
CA SER A 322 4.58 -12.56 -21.59
C SER A 322 3.57 -13.35 -22.43
N ALA A 323 2.28 -13.01 -22.32
CA ALA A 323 1.24 -13.60 -23.15
C ALA A 323 1.41 -13.26 -24.65
N ARG A 324 1.65 -11.98 -24.96
CA ARG A 324 1.91 -11.50 -26.32
C ARG A 324 3.12 -12.17 -26.96
N ASN A 325 4.19 -12.36 -26.22
CA ASN A 325 5.38 -13.08 -26.70
C ASN A 325 5.12 -14.55 -27.05
N ILE A 326 4.09 -15.16 -26.48
CA ILE A 326 3.70 -16.54 -26.79
C ILE A 326 2.75 -16.56 -27.98
N VAL A 327 1.75 -15.65 -28.00
CA VAL A 327 0.70 -15.60 -29.04
C VAL A 327 1.23 -15.07 -30.37
N TYR A 328 2.04 -13.99 -30.32
CA TYR A 328 2.52 -13.28 -31.51
C TYR A 328 4.00 -13.55 -31.80
N LYS A 329 4.51 -14.73 -31.41
CA LYS A 329 5.84 -15.17 -31.81
C LYS A 329 5.82 -15.51 -33.31
N ASP A 330 6.37 -14.60 -34.15
CA ASP A 330 6.82 -14.88 -35.51
C ASP A 330 8.09 -15.74 -35.50
#